data_2e4b2a13261bb012a18653e164affef9
#
_entry.id   2e4b2a13261bb012a18653e164affef9
#
_cell.length_a   1.000
_cell.length_b   1.000
_cell.length_c   1.000
_cell.angle_alpha   90.00
_cell.angle_beta   90.00
_cell.angle_gamma   90.00
#
_symmetry.space_group_name_H-M   'P 1'
#
loop_
_entity.id
_entity.type
_entity.pdbx_description
1 polymer ?
#
loop_
_entity_poly.entity_id
_entity_poly.type
_entity_poly.pdbx_seq_one_letter_code
_entity_poly.pdbx_strand_id
1 'polypeptide(L)'
;YIEGGTAEFFRIIRKYGTEESVKKWKGQFQYIKNNSYRPMKCEKGCPFSNTCHHKENLVRTLKSRERIIEKVGLDPEYDTLENVQNHIEKCLDNAIHSKRPGFYLIKAQTAIGKTHIYCRHIRDTDRPYIIAVPTSKLKREVYLKLNRMGCELPVMEWPSMDDSICPLPKTLIATIKSGFSIGAADSLRRLIKFVEDNKNSTDSEIINQVNYGKEYLNFREHLDGKSHIVMTHARLQTLSSDVLKQYQIIIDEDILMTLFHNTGNVYIEDINKLSMYGIGGQSVKRALEMKPGEYEKNPVSLGKSRLSEEKLNEMEIASDVNLFLNCSTFCRVSADMLCCFEASVLPEAKYIVMSATLNRRLYEDYFAGRYIKEYPVKTAKYQGKLIQYYYYATSRAGLEKRPEILKAVRRICGELPIITFKKYDRWGGN
;
A
#
# COMPACT_ATOMS: atom_id res chain seq x y z
N TYR A 1 -13.61 27.37 5.44
CA TYR A 1 -14.06 26.57 4.28
C TYR A 1 -12.94 26.32 3.26
N ILE A 2 -11.89 27.16 3.28
CA ILE A 2 -10.68 27.02 2.46
C ILE A 2 -9.51 26.93 3.43
N GLU A 3 -8.63 25.97 3.25
CA GLU A 3 -7.43 25.81 4.04
C GLU A 3 -6.57 27.10 4.00
N GLY A 4 -6.13 27.60 5.12
CA GLY A 4 -5.45 28.89 5.22
C GLY A 4 -6.35 30.13 5.10
N GLY A 5 -7.62 30.00 4.73
CA GLY A 5 -8.53 31.12 4.50
C GLY A 5 -8.75 32.00 5.73
N THR A 6 -8.71 31.44 6.92
CA THR A 6 -8.81 32.20 8.17
C THR A 6 -7.60 33.12 8.37
N ALA A 7 -6.40 32.60 8.14
CA ALA A 7 -5.16 33.37 8.28
C ALA A 7 -5.12 34.52 7.27
N GLU A 8 -5.49 34.24 6.01
CA GLU A 8 -5.53 35.24 4.93
C GLU A 8 -6.59 36.32 5.18
N PHE A 9 -7.78 35.93 5.65
CA PHE A 9 -8.83 36.88 6.04
C PHE A 9 -8.32 37.87 7.09
N PHE A 10 -7.71 37.39 8.18
CA PHE A 10 -7.16 38.27 9.20
C PHE A 10 -5.93 39.04 8.74
N ARG A 11 -5.14 38.52 7.80
CA ARG A 11 -4.05 39.28 7.15
C ARG A 11 -4.59 40.51 6.41
N ILE A 12 -5.65 40.31 5.61
CA ILE A 12 -6.29 41.40 4.87
C ILE A 12 -6.91 42.44 5.81
N ILE A 13 -7.66 41.97 6.84
CA ILE A 13 -8.28 42.88 7.82
C ILE A 13 -7.23 43.70 8.56
N ARG A 14 -6.09 43.11 8.95
CA ARG A 14 -5.00 43.85 9.60
C ARG A 14 -4.31 44.84 8.67
N LYS A 15 -4.23 44.53 7.39
CA LYS A 15 -3.58 45.41 6.41
C LYS A 15 -4.41 46.65 6.08
N TYR A 16 -5.73 46.51 5.99
CA TYR A 16 -6.63 47.56 5.51
C TYR A 16 -7.65 48.06 6.54
N GLY A 17 -7.72 47.48 7.73
CA GLY A 17 -8.65 47.82 8.78
C GLY A 17 -7.99 48.51 9.97
N THR A 18 -8.81 49.14 10.81
CA THR A 18 -8.41 49.71 12.11
C THR A 18 -8.38 48.59 13.17
N GLU A 19 -7.74 48.86 14.33
CA GLU A 19 -7.74 47.90 15.46
C GLU A 19 -9.16 47.55 15.92
N GLU A 20 -10.06 48.49 15.89
CA GLU A 20 -11.46 48.31 16.23
C GLU A 20 -12.17 47.38 15.23
N SER A 21 -11.85 47.52 13.93
CA SER A 21 -12.30 46.62 12.88
C SER A 21 -11.83 45.20 13.11
N VAL A 22 -10.58 44.99 13.48
CA VAL A 22 -10.00 43.67 13.77
C VAL A 22 -10.73 43.00 14.94
N LYS A 23 -11.02 43.71 15.99
CA LYS A 23 -11.75 43.22 17.17
C LYS A 23 -13.18 42.81 16.81
N LYS A 24 -13.90 43.66 16.09
CA LYS A 24 -15.26 43.39 15.59
C LYS A 24 -15.33 42.14 14.71
N TRP A 25 -14.41 42.00 13.78
CA TRP A 25 -14.39 40.88 12.87
C TRP A 25 -13.96 39.55 13.51
N LYS A 26 -13.14 39.57 14.56
CA LYS A 26 -12.84 38.39 15.37
C LYS A 26 -14.12 37.83 16.02
N GLY A 27 -14.94 38.68 16.62
CA GLY A 27 -16.21 38.27 17.22
C GLY A 27 -17.20 37.70 16.17
N GLN A 28 -17.35 38.39 15.04
CA GLN A 28 -18.22 37.91 13.96
C GLN A 28 -17.73 36.60 13.34
N PHE A 29 -16.43 36.44 13.17
CA PHE A 29 -15.86 35.21 12.63
C PHE A 29 -16.13 34.02 13.57
N GLN A 30 -15.96 34.22 14.87
CA GLN A 30 -16.28 33.21 15.88
C GLN A 30 -17.77 32.88 15.88
N TYR A 31 -18.64 33.87 15.77
CA TYR A 31 -20.09 33.67 15.65
C TYR A 31 -20.46 32.84 14.40
N ILE A 32 -19.89 33.15 13.23
CA ILE A 32 -20.08 32.41 12.00
C ILE A 32 -19.62 30.94 12.16
N LYS A 33 -18.48 30.71 12.82
CA LYS A 33 -17.93 29.38 13.06
C LYS A 33 -18.81 28.57 14.01
N ASN A 34 -19.24 29.16 15.10
CA ASN A 34 -20.06 28.49 16.12
C ASN A 34 -21.46 28.11 15.60
N ASN A 35 -22.02 28.93 14.72
CA ASN A 35 -23.34 28.69 14.13
C ASN A 35 -23.30 27.92 12.82
N SER A 36 -22.11 27.43 12.40
CA SER A 36 -21.93 26.65 11.16
C SER A 36 -22.53 27.31 9.92
N TYR A 37 -22.48 28.65 9.85
CA TYR A 37 -22.98 29.37 8.69
C TYR A 37 -22.28 28.93 7.41
N ARG A 38 -23.04 28.69 6.38
CA ARG A 38 -22.54 28.31 5.05
C ARG A 38 -22.51 29.53 4.13
N PRO A 39 -21.57 29.56 3.16
CA PRO A 39 -21.58 30.60 2.13
C PRO A 39 -22.95 30.71 1.45
N MET A 40 -23.41 31.93 1.21
CA MET A 40 -24.69 32.23 0.55
C MET A 40 -24.71 31.63 -0.85
N LYS A 41 -25.87 31.16 -1.29
CA LYS A 41 -26.04 30.69 -2.68
C LYS A 41 -25.84 31.86 -3.65
N CYS A 42 -25.24 31.58 -4.81
CA CYS A 42 -25.01 32.58 -5.84
C CYS A 42 -26.31 33.25 -6.29
N GLU A 43 -27.42 32.51 -6.38
CA GLU A 43 -28.75 33.00 -6.70
C GLU A 43 -29.24 34.11 -5.76
N LYS A 44 -28.78 34.14 -4.50
CA LYS A 44 -29.25 35.07 -3.47
C LYS A 44 -28.36 36.30 -3.25
N GLY A 45 -27.17 36.33 -3.80
CA GLY A 45 -26.23 37.41 -3.47
C GLY A 45 -25.07 37.63 -4.45
N CYS A 46 -25.02 36.91 -5.55
CA CYS A 46 -23.98 37.13 -6.55
C CYS A 46 -24.53 38.06 -7.65
N PRO A 47 -23.91 39.21 -7.91
CA PRO A 47 -24.37 40.13 -8.98
C PRO A 47 -24.24 39.50 -10.38
N PHE A 48 -23.48 38.43 -10.52
CA PHE A 48 -23.29 37.72 -11.78
C PHE A 48 -24.11 36.42 -11.87
N SER A 49 -25.09 36.20 -10.97
CA SER A 49 -25.87 34.97 -10.92
C SER A 49 -26.60 34.63 -12.23
N ASN A 50 -27.00 35.65 -12.97
CA ASN A 50 -27.72 35.51 -14.25
C ASN A 50 -26.82 35.17 -15.44
N THR A 51 -25.52 35.43 -15.34
CA THR A 51 -24.54 35.19 -16.41
C THR A 51 -23.61 34.02 -16.06
N CYS A 52 -23.65 33.57 -14.83
CA CYS A 52 -22.79 32.52 -14.32
C CYS A 52 -23.54 31.18 -14.28
N HIS A 53 -23.01 30.18 -14.98
CA HIS A 53 -23.69 28.89 -15.16
C HIS A 53 -23.67 27.97 -13.91
N HIS A 54 -23.10 28.39 -12.78
CA HIS A 54 -23.12 27.60 -11.56
C HIS A 54 -24.27 28.03 -10.63
N LYS A 55 -25.12 27.06 -10.29
CA LYS A 55 -26.32 27.28 -9.45
C LYS A 55 -26.05 27.24 -7.95
N GLU A 56 -24.80 27.03 -7.52
CA GLU A 56 -24.41 26.86 -6.13
C GLU A 56 -23.50 27.98 -5.64
N ASN A 57 -23.08 27.97 -4.39
CA ASN A 57 -22.13 28.96 -3.88
C ASN A 57 -20.71 28.74 -4.40
N LEU A 58 -19.91 29.82 -4.42
CA LEU A 58 -18.54 29.82 -4.94
C LEU A 58 -17.65 28.72 -4.35
N VAL A 59 -17.78 28.44 -3.05
CA VAL A 59 -16.97 27.40 -2.38
C VAL A 59 -17.34 26.00 -2.87
N ARG A 60 -18.63 25.75 -3.13
CA ARG A 60 -19.11 24.49 -3.68
C ARG A 60 -18.68 24.34 -5.14
N THR A 61 -18.73 25.43 -5.90
CA THR A 61 -18.25 25.47 -7.29
C THR A 61 -16.75 25.21 -7.38
N LEU A 62 -15.95 25.79 -6.48
CA LEU A 62 -14.50 25.53 -6.40
C LEU A 62 -14.18 24.06 -6.04
N LYS A 63 -15.05 23.40 -5.28
CA LYS A 63 -14.93 21.96 -4.93
C LYS A 63 -15.51 21.02 -5.98
N SER A 64 -16.41 21.51 -6.85
CA SER A 64 -17.17 20.72 -7.81
C SER A 64 -16.84 21.04 -9.27
N ARG A 65 -15.73 21.71 -9.54
CA ARG A 65 -15.34 21.98 -10.93
C ARG A 65 -15.15 20.65 -11.67
N GLU A 66 -15.97 20.44 -12.69
CA GLU A 66 -15.62 19.60 -13.82
C GLU A 66 -14.24 20.05 -14.33
N ARG A 67 -13.24 19.30 -14.05
CA ARG A 67 -12.03 19.37 -14.85
C ARG A 67 -12.17 18.30 -15.91
N ILE A 68 -12.58 18.70 -17.09
CA ILE A 68 -12.09 18.03 -18.28
C ILE A 68 -10.58 18.20 -18.16
N ILE A 69 -9.85 17.14 -17.84
CA ILE A 69 -8.40 17.16 -18.00
C ILE A 69 -8.18 17.10 -19.51
N GLU A 70 -8.36 18.19 -20.18
CA GLU A 70 -7.63 18.44 -21.39
C GLU A 70 -6.16 18.41 -20.95
N LYS A 71 -5.42 17.45 -21.51
CA LYS A 71 -4.01 17.22 -21.35
C LYS A 71 -3.29 18.33 -20.56
N VAL A 72 -2.92 18.10 -19.32
CA VAL A 72 -1.88 18.89 -18.66
C VAL A 72 -0.63 18.66 -19.50
N GLY A 73 -0.14 19.71 -20.16
CA GLY A 73 0.85 19.71 -21.22
C GLY A 73 2.25 19.34 -20.80
N LEU A 74 2.42 18.11 -20.42
CA LEU A 74 3.62 17.31 -20.64
C LEU A 74 3.15 16.32 -21.71
N ASP A 75 3.37 16.64 -22.98
CA ASP A 75 3.21 15.65 -24.03
C ASP A 75 4.27 14.55 -23.77
N PRO A 76 3.90 13.45 -23.11
CA PRO A 76 4.78 12.31 -23.06
C PRO A 76 4.96 11.89 -24.52
N GLU A 77 6.17 11.64 -24.97
CA GLU A 77 6.40 11.01 -26.26
C GLU A 77 5.67 9.68 -26.26
N TYR A 78 4.50 9.69 -26.88
CA TYR A 78 3.70 8.46 -27.05
C TYR A 78 4.32 7.60 -28.16
N ASP A 79 4.33 6.30 -27.89
CA ASP A 79 4.71 5.31 -28.89
C ASP A 79 3.55 4.31 -29.13
N THR A 80 3.69 3.45 -30.13
CA THR A 80 2.72 2.39 -30.34
C THR A 80 2.83 1.36 -29.21
N LEU A 81 1.73 0.64 -28.93
CA LEU A 81 1.74 -0.41 -27.90
C LEU A 81 2.79 -1.48 -28.21
N GLU A 82 2.91 -1.88 -29.47
CA GLU A 82 3.88 -2.86 -29.93
C GLU A 82 5.33 -2.42 -29.69
N ASN A 83 5.68 -1.18 -30.05
CA ASN A 83 7.01 -0.64 -29.81
C ASN A 83 7.33 -0.57 -28.31
N VAL A 84 6.35 -0.18 -27.49
CA VAL A 84 6.50 -0.12 -26.03
C VAL A 84 6.73 -1.52 -25.47
N GLN A 85 5.97 -2.52 -25.90
CA GLN A 85 6.14 -3.92 -25.49
C GLN A 85 7.50 -4.47 -25.90
N ASN A 86 7.92 -4.27 -27.14
CA ASN A 86 9.24 -4.65 -27.63
C ASN A 86 10.38 -3.97 -26.86
N HIS A 87 10.18 -2.71 -26.47
CA HIS A 87 11.17 -2.01 -25.64
C HIS A 87 11.25 -2.59 -24.22
N ILE A 88 10.09 -2.95 -23.61
CA ILE A 88 10.08 -3.61 -22.29
C ILE A 88 10.82 -4.95 -22.35
N GLU A 89 10.62 -5.75 -23.40
CA GLU A 89 11.34 -7.01 -23.59
C GLU A 89 12.85 -6.79 -23.64
N LYS A 90 13.32 -5.84 -24.44
CA LYS A 90 14.75 -5.48 -24.50
C LYS A 90 15.29 -5.01 -23.14
N CYS A 91 14.51 -4.24 -22.37
CA CYS A 91 14.90 -3.81 -21.03
C CYS A 91 14.99 -4.99 -20.07
N LEU A 92 14.05 -5.93 -20.14
CA LEU A 92 14.03 -7.16 -19.36
C LEU A 92 15.24 -8.03 -19.68
N ASP A 93 15.54 -8.27 -20.96
CA ASP A 93 16.70 -9.03 -21.41
C ASP A 93 18.01 -8.41 -20.93
N ASN A 94 18.14 -7.08 -21.05
CA ASN A 94 19.33 -6.35 -20.56
C ASN A 94 19.49 -6.48 -19.03
N ALA A 95 18.39 -6.47 -18.28
CA ALA A 95 18.41 -6.64 -16.83
C ALA A 95 18.78 -8.08 -16.45
N ILE A 96 18.25 -9.08 -17.16
CA ILE A 96 18.54 -10.50 -16.93
C ILE A 96 20.00 -10.83 -17.22
N HIS A 97 20.56 -10.31 -18.29
CA HIS A 97 21.96 -10.57 -18.68
C HIS A 97 22.98 -9.78 -17.83
N SER A 98 22.56 -8.79 -17.09
CA SER A 98 23.46 -8.08 -16.19
C SER A 98 23.93 -8.99 -15.04
N LYS A 99 25.24 -8.99 -14.77
CA LYS A 99 25.86 -9.78 -13.69
C LYS A 99 25.92 -9.04 -12.35
N ARG A 100 25.67 -7.72 -12.34
CA ARG A 100 25.81 -6.92 -11.13
C ARG A 100 24.59 -7.08 -10.22
N PRO A 101 24.75 -7.40 -8.93
CA PRO A 101 23.63 -7.40 -7.98
C PRO A 101 23.08 -5.98 -7.79
N GLY A 102 21.81 -5.86 -7.44
CA GLY A 102 21.14 -4.59 -7.25
C GLY A 102 19.73 -4.56 -7.86
N PHE A 103 19.19 -3.37 -8.08
CA PHE A 103 17.84 -3.17 -8.58
C PHE A 103 17.85 -2.67 -10.03
N TYR A 104 17.08 -3.35 -10.86
CA TYR A 104 16.83 -3.01 -12.26
C TYR A 104 15.37 -2.61 -12.39
N LEU A 105 15.10 -1.31 -12.43
CA LEU A 105 13.77 -0.73 -12.41
C LEU A 105 13.25 -0.54 -13.84
N ILE A 106 12.27 -1.33 -14.25
CA ILE A 106 11.59 -1.17 -15.54
C ILE A 106 10.28 -0.42 -15.29
N LYS A 107 10.34 0.91 -15.46
CA LYS A 107 9.21 1.80 -15.26
C LYS A 107 8.32 1.81 -16.48
N ALA A 108 7.21 1.10 -16.41
CA ALA A 108 6.32 0.91 -17.55
C ALA A 108 4.86 1.03 -17.13
N GLN A 109 4.07 1.73 -17.94
CA GLN A 109 2.65 2.03 -17.76
C GLN A 109 1.82 0.79 -17.34
N THR A 110 0.71 0.99 -16.63
CA THR A 110 -0.27 -0.07 -16.36
C THR A 110 -0.96 -0.55 -17.64
N ALA A 111 -1.45 -1.79 -17.63
CA ALA A 111 -2.21 -2.41 -18.72
C ALA A 111 -1.49 -2.58 -20.07
N ILE A 112 -0.17 -2.42 -20.13
CA ILE A 112 0.62 -2.65 -21.35
C ILE A 112 1.11 -4.11 -21.50
N GLY A 113 0.72 -5.00 -20.61
CA GLY A 113 1.05 -6.42 -20.69
C GLY A 113 2.36 -6.84 -20.02
N LYS A 114 2.91 -6.08 -19.04
CA LYS A 114 4.12 -6.45 -18.28
C LYS A 114 4.15 -7.90 -17.85
N THR A 115 3.08 -8.35 -17.18
CA THR A 115 2.94 -9.75 -16.72
C THR A 115 2.93 -10.76 -17.86
N HIS A 116 2.43 -10.39 -19.04
CA HIS A 116 2.49 -11.28 -20.21
C HIS A 116 3.91 -11.39 -20.75
N ILE A 117 4.63 -10.27 -20.80
CA ILE A 117 6.00 -10.20 -21.32
C ILE A 117 6.93 -11.07 -20.48
N TYR A 118 6.97 -10.88 -19.16
CA TYR A 118 7.86 -11.70 -18.35
C TYR A 118 7.44 -13.17 -18.28
N CYS A 119 6.13 -13.50 -18.29
CA CYS A 119 5.70 -14.89 -18.33
C CYS A 119 6.13 -15.58 -19.63
N ARG A 120 6.07 -14.88 -20.78
CA ARG A 120 6.55 -15.41 -22.06
C ARG A 120 8.06 -15.65 -22.01
N HIS A 121 8.82 -14.73 -21.46
CA HIS A 121 10.26 -14.90 -21.29
C HIS A 121 10.60 -16.10 -20.38
N ILE A 122 9.87 -16.29 -19.28
CA ILE A 122 10.08 -17.38 -18.32
C ILE A 122 9.72 -18.74 -18.96
N ARG A 123 8.70 -18.80 -19.81
CA ARG A 123 8.29 -20.02 -20.50
C ARG A 123 9.45 -20.66 -21.27
N ASP A 124 10.23 -19.84 -21.96
CA ASP A 124 11.22 -20.26 -22.94
C ASP A 124 12.65 -20.29 -22.34
N THR A 125 12.78 -20.55 -21.03
CA THR A 125 14.10 -20.56 -20.36
C THR A 125 14.26 -21.75 -19.41
N ASP A 126 15.46 -22.28 -19.38
CA ASP A 126 15.95 -23.31 -18.44
C ASP A 126 16.43 -22.75 -17.09
N ARG A 127 16.44 -21.41 -16.93
CA ARG A 127 16.87 -20.77 -15.70
C ARG A 127 15.72 -20.64 -14.72
N PRO A 128 15.92 -20.95 -13.42
CA PRO A 128 14.87 -20.83 -12.43
C PRO A 128 14.60 -19.36 -12.08
N TYR A 129 13.32 -19.03 -11.89
CA TYR A 129 12.85 -17.70 -11.53
C TYR A 129 12.08 -17.71 -10.22
N ILE A 130 12.29 -16.67 -9.40
CA ILE A 130 11.34 -16.25 -8.37
C ILE A 130 10.54 -15.09 -8.93
N ILE A 131 9.22 -15.23 -8.92
CA ILE A 131 8.26 -14.19 -9.29
C ILE A 131 7.54 -13.73 -8.03
N ALA A 132 7.82 -12.51 -7.59
CA ALA A 132 7.18 -11.92 -6.41
C ALA A 132 6.11 -10.91 -6.82
N VAL A 133 4.91 -11.07 -6.28
CA VAL A 133 3.73 -10.25 -6.60
C VAL A 133 3.09 -9.69 -5.33
N PRO A 134 2.31 -8.57 -5.39
CA PRO A 134 1.80 -7.91 -4.19
C PRO A 134 0.71 -8.70 -3.43
N THR A 135 -0.07 -9.55 -4.10
CA THR A 135 -1.23 -10.21 -3.48
C THR A 135 -1.30 -11.70 -3.76
N SER A 136 -1.93 -12.46 -2.86
CA SER A 136 -2.17 -13.91 -3.05
C SER A 136 -3.04 -14.20 -4.28
N LYS A 137 -3.98 -13.31 -4.61
CA LYS A 137 -4.80 -13.45 -5.81
C LYS A 137 -3.95 -13.37 -7.08
N LEU A 138 -3.12 -12.34 -7.21
CA LEU A 138 -2.25 -12.18 -8.37
C LEU A 138 -1.20 -13.31 -8.44
N LYS A 139 -0.70 -13.78 -7.28
CA LYS A 139 0.17 -14.95 -7.21
C LYS A 139 -0.46 -16.17 -7.88
N ARG A 140 -1.71 -16.47 -7.54
CA ARG A 140 -2.47 -17.57 -8.14
C ARG A 140 -2.70 -17.37 -9.65
N GLU A 141 -3.03 -16.15 -10.06
CA GLU A 141 -3.21 -15.81 -11.48
C GLU A 141 -1.93 -16.02 -12.30
N VAL A 142 -0.79 -15.56 -11.78
CA VAL A 142 0.52 -15.74 -12.43
C VAL A 142 0.91 -17.22 -12.49
N TYR A 143 0.74 -17.96 -11.39
CA TYR A 143 0.98 -19.39 -11.34
C TYR A 143 0.18 -20.16 -12.38
N LEU A 144 -1.13 -19.93 -12.44
CA LEU A 144 -2.00 -20.58 -13.42
C LEU A 144 -1.64 -20.21 -14.86
N LYS A 145 -1.22 -18.96 -15.08
CA LYS A 145 -0.80 -18.49 -16.40
C LYS A 145 0.45 -19.21 -16.88
N LEU A 146 1.49 -19.29 -16.05
CA LEU A 146 2.74 -19.98 -16.38
C LEU A 146 2.50 -21.48 -16.65
N ASN A 147 1.70 -22.16 -15.82
CA ASN A 147 1.35 -23.57 -16.06
C ASN A 147 0.62 -23.78 -17.38
N ARG A 148 -0.31 -22.88 -17.74
CA ARG A 148 -1.02 -22.96 -19.03
C ARG A 148 -0.11 -22.72 -20.24
N MET A 149 0.95 -21.94 -20.04
CA MET A 149 1.91 -21.64 -21.12
C MET A 149 2.89 -22.79 -21.38
N GLY A 150 3.02 -23.73 -20.44
CA GLY A 150 3.93 -24.88 -20.57
C GLY A 150 5.39 -24.47 -20.47
N CYS A 151 5.86 -24.14 -19.24
CA CYS A 151 7.25 -23.79 -19.00
C CYS A 151 8.17 -25.00 -19.07
N GLU A 152 9.44 -24.81 -19.44
CA GLU A 152 10.45 -25.88 -19.45
C GLU A 152 10.73 -26.42 -18.05
N LEU A 153 10.81 -25.53 -17.05
CA LEU A 153 10.95 -25.92 -15.65
C LEU A 153 9.57 -25.98 -14.97
N PRO A 154 9.41 -26.85 -13.95
CA PRO A 154 8.21 -26.91 -13.14
C PRO A 154 7.92 -25.55 -12.50
N VAL A 155 6.63 -25.19 -12.43
CA VAL A 155 6.18 -23.96 -11.73
C VAL A 155 5.52 -24.34 -10.42
N MET A 156 5.96 -23.74 -9.34
CA MET A 156 5.43 -23.95 -8.00
C MET A 156 4.87 -22.68 -7.41
N GLU A 157 3.73 -22.78 -6.76
CA GLU A 157 3.11 -21.68 -6.04
C GLU A 157 3.40 -21.80 -4.55
N TRP A 158 4.02 -20.77 -3.94
CA TRP A 158 4.21 -20.77 -2.49
C TRP A 158 2.86 -20.82 -1.77
N PRO A 159 2.63 -21.71 -0.79
CA PRO A 159 1.37 -21.82 -0.06
C PRO A 159 0.92 -20.48 0.53
N SER A 160 -0.37 -20.18 0.44
CA SER A 160 -0.93 -18.90 0.86
C SER A 160 -1.43 -18.96 2.29
N MET A 161 -1.22 -17.88 3.05
CA MET A 161 -1.85 -17.68 4.36
C MET A 161 -3.08 -16.76 4.25
N ASP A 162 -3.75 -16.76 3.10
CA ASP A 162 -5.00 -16.03 2.92
C ASP A 162 -6.15 -16.81 3.57
N ASP A 163 -6.91 -16.15 4.45
CA ASP A 163 -8.02 -16.73 5.21
C ASP A 163 -9.12 -17.36 4.35
N SER A 164 -9.20 -16.96 3.08
CA SER A 164 -10.17 -17.50 2.13
C SER A 164 -9.77 -18.85 1.51
N ILE A 165 -8.49 -19.22 1.60
CA ILE A 165 -7.92 -20.40 0.89
C ILE A 165 -7.21 -21.33 1.88
N CYS A 166 -6.64 -20.77 2.96
CA CYS A 166 -5.85 -21.50 3.93
C CYS A 166 -6.76 -22.25 4.90
N PRO A 167 -6.63 -23.58 5.02
CA PRO A 167 -7.43 -24.39 5.93
C PRO A 167 -7.01 -24.29 7.40
N LEU A 168 -5.92 -23.58 7.71
CA LEU A 168 -5.41 -23.44 9.08
C LEU A 168 -6.34 -22.60 9.97
N PRO A 169 -6.36 -22.82 11.29
CA PRO A 169 -7.11 -22.01 12.23
C PRO A 169 -6.78 -20.52 12.13
N LYS A 170 -7.80 -19.66 12.17
CA LYS A 170 -7.65 -18.19 12.03
C LYS A 170 -6.69 -17.58 13.05
N THR A 171 -6.68 -18.09 14.27
CA THR A 171 -5.75 -17.67 15.33
C THR A 171 -4.31 -17.94 14.95
N LEU A 172 -4.02 -19.11 14.38
CA LEU A 172 -2.69 -19.50 13.92
C LEU A 172 -2.27 -18.63 12.72
N ILE A 173 -3.18 -18.40 11.77
CA ILE A 173 -2.93 -17.50 10.63
C ILE A 173 -2.61 -16.08 11.10
N ALA A 174 -3.34 -15.56 12.08
CA ALA A 174 -3.09 -14.24 12.67
C ALA A 174 -1.70 -14.16 13.31
N THR A 175 -1.30 -15.20 14.05
CA THR A 175 0.04 -15.30 14.67
C THR A 175 1.15 -15.34 13.62
N ILE A 176 0.95 -16.06 12.52
CA ILE A 176 1.90 -16.10 11.39
C ILE A 176 2.00 -14.72 10.70
N LYS A 177 0.86 -14.05 10.49
CA LYS A 177 0.80 -12.73 9.85
C LYS A 177 1.41 -11.61 10.71
N SER A 178 1.35 -11.72 12.04
CA SER A 178 1.92 -10.72 12.95
C SER A 178 3.45 -10.69 13.00
N GLY A 179 4.13 -11.46 12.15
CA GLY A 179 5.60 -11.46 12.04
C GLY A 179 6.33 -12.32 13.09
N PHE A 180 5.62 -12.99 13.99
CA PHE A 180 6.19 -13.99 14.88
C PHE A 180 6.54 -15.29 14.13
N SER A 181 7.35 -15.16 13.06
CA SER A 181 7.64 -16.27 12.16
C SER A 181 8.27 -17.50 12.84
N ILE A 182 9.10 -17.30 13.86
CA ILE A 182 9.71 -18.41 14.61
C ILE A 182 8.65 -19.07 15.50
N GLY A 183 7.91 -18.32 16.29
CA GLY A 183 6.84 -18.85 17.15
C GLY A 183 5.67 -19.43 16.35
N ALA A 184 5.38 -18.90 15.17
CA ALA A 184 4.34 -19.41 14.29
C ALA A 184 4.72 -20.76 13.65
N ALA A 185 5.97 -20.91 13.18
CA ALA A 185 6.45 -22.19 12.67
C ALA A 185 6.46 -23.26 13.78
N ASP A 186 6.86 -22.89 15.00
CA ASP A 186 6.83 -23.81 16.14
C ASP A 186 5.41 -24.17 16.57
N SER A 187 4.48 -23.22 16.54
CA SER A 187 3.05 -23.48 16.79
C SER A 187 2.46 -24.42 15.75
N LEU A 188 2.83 -24.25 14.49
CA LEU A 188 2.40 -25.12 13.41
C LEU A 188 3.01 -26.52 13.55
N ARG A 189 4.28 -26.64 13.89
CA ARG A 189 4.92 -27.95 14.19
C ARG A 189 4.27 -28.64 15.37
N ARG A 190 3.93 -27.90 16.44
CA ARG A 190 3.21 -28.47 17.61
C ARG A 190 1.81 -28.96 17.22
N LEU A 191 1.07 -28.20 16.39
CA LEU A 191 -0.23 -28.64 15.89
C LEU A 191 -0.10 -29.93 15.08
N ILE A 192 0.84 -29.99 14.15
CA ILE A 192 1.10 -31.18 13.33
C ILE A 192 1.42 -32.38 14.21
N LYS A 193 2.35 -32.21 15.16
CA LYS A 193 2.75 -33.27 16.10
C LYS A 193 1.59 -33.74 16.96
N PHE A 194 0.80 -32.80 17.53
CA PHE A 194 -0.38 -33.12 18.33
C PHE A 194 -1.38 -33.99 17.57
N VAL A 195 -1.64 -33.69 16.30
CA VAL A 195 -2.55 -34.47 15.48
C VAL A 195 -1.96 -35.82 15.09
N GLU A 196 -0.64 -35.93 14.84
CA GLU A 196 0.04 -37.18 14.55
C GLU A 196 0.08 -38.12 15.75
N ASP A 197 0.31 -37.58 16.95
CA ASP A 197 0.34 -38.34 18.18
C ASP A 197 -1.06 -38.87 18.57
N ASN A 198 -2.12 -38.13 18.20
CA ASN A 198 -3.52 -38.48 18.43
C ASN A 198 -4.18 -39.11 17.19
N LYS A 199 -3.59 -40.18 16.66
CA LYS A 199 -3.93 -40.90 15.40
C LYS A 199 -5.39 -41.30 15.18
N ASN A 200 -6.30 -41.00 16.09
CA ASN A 200 -7.73 -41.37 16.00
C ASN A 200 -8.62 -40.29 15.33
N SER A 201 -8.04 -39.22 14.82
CA SER A 201 -8.82 -38.20 14.08
C SER A 201 -9.09 -38.69 12.67
N THR A 202 -10.31 -39.16 12.44
CA THR A 202 -10.88 -39.42 11.11
C THR A 202 -11.45 -38.15 10.46
N ASP A 203 -11.26 -37.00 11.11
CA ASP A 203 -11.78 -35.74 10.64
C ASP A 203 -10.96 -35.23 9.43
N SER A 204 -11.62 -35.20 8.28
CA SER A 204 -11.03 -34.80 7.03
C SER A 204 -10.52 -33.34 7.02
N GLU A 205 -11.13 -32.47 7.85
CA GLU A 205 -10.72 -31.08 7.98
C GLU A 205 -9.38 -30.97 8.72
N ILE A 206 -9.21 -31.70 9.80
CA ILE A 206 -7.96 -31.75 10.57
C ILE A 206 -6.82 -32.34 9.73
N ILE A 207 -7.09 -33.42 9.00
CA ILE A 207 -6.10 -34.02 8.09
C ILE A 207 -5.67 -33.01 7.01
N ASN A 208 -6.60 -32.26 6.45
CA ASN A 208 -6.32 -31.24 5.45
C ASN A 208 -5.47 -30.09 6.05
N GLN A 209 -5.77 -29.65 7.27
CA GLN A 209 -4.98 -28.63 7.99
C GLN A 209 -3.53 -29.10 8.22
N VAL A 210 -3.34 -30.35 8.64
CA VAL A 210 -2.00 -30.93 8.88
C VAL A 210 -1.22 -31.04 7.57
N ASN A 211 -1.83 -31.56 6.52
CA ASN A 211 -1.18 -31.69 5.21
C ASN A 211 -0.76 -30.32 4.67
N TYR A 212 -1.63 -29.32 4.75
CA TYR A 212 -1.32 -27.95 4.36
C TYR A 212 -0.19 -27.35 5.21
N GLY A 213 -0.23 -27.59 6.52
CA GLY A 213 0.82 -27.14 7.42
C GLY A 213 2.19 -27.75 7.11
N LYS A 214 2.24 -29.04 6.79
CA LYS A 214 3.44 -29.74 6.34
C LYS A 214 3.97 -29.16 5.02
N GLU A 215 3.10 -29.01 4.03
CA GLU A 215 3.46 -28.40 2.75
C GLU A 215 4.03 -26.99 2.95
N TYR A 216 3.39 -26.18 3.79
CA TYR A 216 3.87 -24.83 4.10
C TYR A 216 5.25 -24.82 4.76
N LEU A 217 5.51 -25.71 5.74
CA LEU A 217 6.79 -25.78 6.42
C LEU A 217 7.90 -26.33 5.53
N ASN A 218 7.58 -27.32 4.70
CA ASN A 218 8.55 -28.03 3.87
C ASN A 218 8.76 -27.33 2.52
N PHE A 219 7.94 -26.33 2.15
CA PHE A 219 8.06 -25.65 0.85
C PHE A 219 9.46 -25.10 0.59
N ARG A 220 10.19 -24.76 1.65
CA ARG A 220 11.59 -24.30 1.52
C ARG A 220 12.53 -25.35 0.91
N GLU A 221 12.20 -26.63 1.00
CA GLU A 221 12.96 -27.73 0.38
C GLU A 221 12.89 -27.68 -1.15
N HIS A 222 11.85 -27.06 -1.69
CA HIS A 222 11.68 -26.84 -3.12
C HIS A 222 12.46 -25.62 -3.67
N LEU A 223 13.17 -24.90 -2.79
CA LEU A 223 14.05 -23.78 -3.19
C LEU A 223 15.44 -24.31 -3.57
N ASP A 224 15.48 -25.23 -4.48
CA ASP A 224 16.67 -25.98 -4.92
C ASP A 224 17.24 -25.50 -6.28
N GLY A 225 16.68 -24.42 -6.82
CA GLY A 225 17.10 -23.88 -8.12
C GLY A 225 16.64 -24.71 -9.34
N LYS A 226 15.65 -25.60 -9.20
CA LYS A 226 15.19 -26.48 -10.29
C LYS A 226 13.78 -26.18 -10.77
N SER A 227 13.10 -25.22 -10.18
CA SER A 227 11.73 -24.83 -10.51
C SER A 227 11.54 -23.32 -10.47
N HIS A 228 10.53 -22.82 -11.20
CA HIS A 228 10.07 -21.45 -11.05
C HIS A 228 9.17 -21.35 -9.81
N ILE A 229 9.37 -20.32 -8.99
CA ILE A 229 8.60 -20.12 -7.76
C ILE A 229 7.79 -18.84 -7.85
N VAL A 230 6.47 -18.92 -7.67
CA VAL A 230 5.59 -17.75 -7.57
C VAL A 230 5.22 -17.51 -6.11
N MET A 231 5.51 -16.31 -5.60
CA MET A 231 5.28 -15.95 -4.20
C MET A 231 4.79 -14.51 -4.03
N THR A 232 4.46 -14.11 -2.82
CA THR A 232 4.12 -12.72 -2.51
C THR A 232 5.37 -11.90 -2.14
N HIS A 233 5.30 -10.56 -2.26
CA HIS A 233 6.35 -9.63 -1.81
C HIS A 233 6.74 -9.89 -0.35
N ALA A 234 5.75 -10.10 0.54
CA ALA A 234 5.99 -10.39 1.93
C ALA A 234 6.81 -11.68 2.13
N ARG A 235 6.60 -12.68 1.28
CA ARG A 235 7.37 -13.93 1.35
C ARG A 235 8.80 -13.75 0.85
N LEU A 236 9.01 -12.99 -0.20
CA LEU A 236 10.34 -12.69 -0.74
C LEU A 236 11.29 -12.13 0.33
N GLN A 237 10.79 -11.29 1.24
CA GLN A 237 11.58 -10.70 2.34
C GLN A 237 12.14 -11.73 3.33
N THR A 238 11.55 -12.92 3.40
CA THR A 238 11.94 -13.97 4.37
C THR A 238 13.00 -14.92 3.83
N LEU A 239 13.43 -14.76 2.59
CA LEU A 239 14.43 -15.62 1.96
C LEU A 239 15.85 -15.14 2.28
N SER A 240 16.77 -16.09 2.38
CA SER A 240 18.19 -15.79 2.56
C SER A 240 18.88 -15.43 1.23
N SER A 241 19.99 -14.71 1.30
CA SER A 241 20.79 -14.36 0.14
C SER A 241 21.25 -15.58 -0.66
N ASP A 242 21.56 -16.69 0.02
CA ASP A 242 22.04 -17.90 -0.64
C ASP A 242 20.99 -18.59 -1.49
N VAL A 243 19.73 -18.58 -1.03
CA VAL A 243 18.60 -19.03 -1.84
C VAL A 243 18.40 -18.10 -3.04
N LEU A 244 18.38 -16.78 -2.80
CA LEU A 244 18.11 -15.80 -3.84
C LEU A 244 19.13 -15.79 -4.98
N LYS A 245 20.40 -16.13 -4.69
CA LYS A 245 21.48 -16.24 -5.67
C LYS A 245 21.26 -17.34 -6.72
N GLN A 246 20.44 -18.33 -6.40
CA GLN A 246 20.15 -19.45 -7.30
C GLN A 246 19.10 -19.09 -8.36
N TYR A 247 18.42 -17.96 -8.21
CA TYR A 247 17.29 -17.56 -9.03
C TYR A 247 17.50 -16.22 -9.71
N GLN A 248 16.85 -16.06 -10.87
CA GLN A 248 16.52 -14.74 -11.38
C GLN A 248 15.26 -14.23 -10.66
N ILE A 249 15.26 -12.98 -10.20
CA ILE A 249 14.16 -12.47 -9.38
C ILE A 249 13.41 -11.37 -10.13
N ILE A 250 12.13 -11.60 -10.41
CA ILE A 250 11.21 -10.61 -10.95
C ILE A 250 10.22 -10.20 -9.86
N ILE A 251 10.09 -8.90 -9.66
CA ILE A 251 9.13 -8.28 -8.74
C ILE A 251 8.11 -7.55 -9.61
N ASP A 252 6.87 -8.05 -9.64
CA ASP A 252 5.75 -7.40 -10.31
C ASP A 252 5.08 -6.43 -9.35
N GLU A 253 5.00 -5.17 -9.73
CA GLU A 253 4.63 -3.99 -8.97
C GLU A 253 5.70 -3.53 -7.94
N ASP A 254 5.52 -2.30 -7.42
CA ASP A 254 6.47 -1.66 -6.52
C ASP A 254 6.48 -2.33 -5.13
N ILE A 255 7.64 -2.81 -4.71
CA ILE A 255 7.79 -3.52 -3.43
C ILE A 255 8.01 -2.60 -2.23
N LEU A 256 8.36 -1.32 -2.44
CA LEU A 256 8.70 -0.41 -1.34
C LEU A 256 7.58 -0.31 -0.30
N MET A 257 6.31 -0.31 -0.73
CA MET A 257 5.17 -0.27 0.18
C MET A 257 5.04 -1.52 1.06
N THR A 258 5.59 -2.64 0.63
CA THR A 258 5.61 -3.87 1.43
C THR A 258 6.82 -3.90 2.38
N LEU A 259 7.94 -3.33 1.95
CA LEU A 259 9.16 -3.23 2.76
C LEU A 259 9.04 -2.18 3.86
N PHE A 260 8.35 -1.10 3.58
CA PHE A 260 8.10 -0.01 4.50
C PHE A 260 6.60 0.04 4.81
N HIS A 261 6.16 -0.76 5.76
CA HIS A 261 4.75 -0.85 6.10
C HIS A 261 4.45 -0.20 7.45
N ASN A 262 3.25 0.38 7.54
CA ASN A 262 2.72 0.88 8.78
C ASN A 262 2.33 -0.29 9.68
N THR A 263 2.99 -0.41 10.83
CA THR A 263 2.71 -1.45 11.83
C THR A 263 1.55 -1.08 12.75
N GLY A 264 1.28 0.21 12.93
CA GLY A 264 0.17 0.71 13.74
C GLY A 264 0.36 2.15 14.20
N ASN A 265 -0.65 2.65 14.89
CA ASN A 265 -0.67 3.98 15.47
C ASN A 265 -0.63 3.91 17.00
N VAL A 266 0.08 4.86 17.61
CA VAL A 266 0.23 4.99 19.06
C VAL A 266 -0.12 6.40 19.49
N TYR A 267 -0.87 6.55 20.57
CA TYR A 267 -1.23 7.86 21.10
C TYR A 267 -0.06 8.53 21.83
N ILE A 268 0.09 9.81 21.65
CA ILE A 268 1.13 10.61 22.34
C ILE A 268 0.94 10.60 23.86
N GLU A 269 -0.30 10.56 24.31
CA GLU A 269 -0.61 10.41 25.72
C GLU A 269 0.01 9.16 26.32
N ASP A 270 -0.07 8.03 25.61
CA ASP A 270 0.53 6.78 26.04
C ASP A 270 2.06 6.83 26.01
N ILE A 271 2.65 7.52 25.01
CA ILE A 271 4.10 7.79 24.98
C ILE A 271 4.53 8.63 26.18
N ASN A 272 3.72 9.60 26.59
CA ASN A 272 3.98 10.40 27.77
C ASN A 272 3.93 9.55 29.05
N LYS A 273 2.97 8.63 29.17
CA LYS A 273 2.91 7.65 30.27
C LYS A 273 4.18 6.79 30.31
N LEU A 274 4.66 6.30 29.15
CA LEU A 274 5.94 5.58 29.09
C LEU A 274 7.09 6.42 29.66
N SER A 275 7.13 7.72 29.35
CA SER A 275 8.14 8.66 29.89
C SER A 275 8.07 8.76 31.40
N MET A 276 6.87 8.85 31.97
CA MET A 276 6.65 8.95 33.43
C MET A 276 7.14 7.69 34.16
N TYR A 277 7.04 6.54 33.53
CA TYR A 277 7.54 5.25 34.07
C TYR A 277 8.99 4.97 33.71
N GLY A 278 9.71 5.90 33.06
CA GLY A 278 11.12 5.74 32.67
C GLY A 278 11.36 4.70 31.57
N ILE A 279 10.32 4.37 30.78
CA ILE A 279 10.39 3.35 29.73
C ILE A 279 10.68 4.01 28.40
N GLY A 280 11.50 3.36 27.53
CA GLY A 280 11.75 3.77 26.15
C GLY A 280 12.81 4.88 25.96
N GLY A 281 13.34 5.44 27.02
CA GLY A 281 14.53 6.31 27.02
C GLY A 281 14.52 7.41 25.96
N GLN A 282 15.56 7.45 25.12
CA GLN A 282 15.76 8.50 24.13
C GLN A 282 14.67 8.50 23.04
N SER A 283 14.14 7.33 22.65
CA SER A 283 13.08 7.24 21.63
C SER A 283 11.80 7.91 22.08
N VAL A 284 11.41 7.73 23.35
CA VAL A 284 10.23 8.38 23.95
C VAL A 284 10.43 9.89 24.03
N LYS A 285 11.61 10.35 24.48
CA LYS A 285 11.93 11.77 24.52
C LYS A 285 11.82 12.42 23.14
N ARG A 286 12.41 11.80 22.12
CA ARG A 286 12.34 12.26 20.73
C ARG A 286 10.90 12.31 20.22
N ALA A 287 10.12 11.26 20.43
CA ALA A 287 8.73 11.20 20.02
C ALA A 287 7.86 12.33 20.61
N LEU A 288 8.12 12.73 21.84
CA LEU A 288 7.41 13.83 22.52
C LEU A 288 7.83 15.21 21.98
N GLU A 289 9.10 15.38 21.58
CA GLU A 289 9.64 16.64 21.05
C GLU A 289 9.28 16.89 19.59
N MET A 290 8.91 15.85 18.82
CA MET A 290 8.61 15.93 17.38
C MET A 290 7.38 16.78 17.06
N LYS A 291 7.43 17.47 15.93
CA LYS A 291 6.28 18.16 15.33
C LYS A 291 5.53 17.27 14.33
N PRO A 292 4.24 17.52 14.11
CA PRO A 292 3.51 16.83 13.04
C PRO A 292 4.20 16.93 11.69
N GLY A 293 4.36 15.79 11.02
CA GLY A 293 5.08 15.64 9.75
C GLY A 293 6.55 15.24 9.88
N GLU A 294 7.12 15.30 11.07
CA GLU A 294 8.49 14.83 11.30
C GLU A 294 8.52 13.30 11.49
N TYR A 295 9.63 12.69 11.09
CA TYR A 295 9.90 11.27 11.30
C TYR A 295 11.28 11.06 11.89
N GLU A 296 11.46 9.97 12.64
CA GLU A 296 12.71 9.64 13.31
C GLU A 296 12.95 8.14 13.20
N LYS A 297 14.23 7.74 13.03
CA LYS A 297 14.64 6.35 13.20
C LYS A 297 14.66 6.04 14.69
N ASN A 298 14.14 4.90 15.06
CA ASN A 298 14.22 4.46 16.45
C ASN A 298 15.68 4.07 16.76
N PRO A 299 16.41 4.84 17.58
CA PRO A 299 17.83 4.61 17.81
C PRO A 299 18.11 3.30 18.55
N VAL A 300 17.13 2.77 19.22
CA VAL A 300 17.21 1.51 19.94
C VAL A 300 16.02 0.67 19.49
N SER A 301 16.25 -0.29 18.60
CA SER A 301 15.43 -1.48 18.64
C SER A 301 15.73 -2.12 20.00
N LEU A 302 14.99 -1.76 21.02
CA LEU A 302 15.03 -2.40 22.33
C LEU A 302 14.65 -3.85 22.08
N GLY A 303 15.62 -4.66 21.70
CA GLY A 303 15.43 -6.00 21.18
C GLY A 303 14.30 -6.71 21.92
N LYS A 304 13.13 -6.79 21.30
CA LYS A 304 11.97 -7.59 21.71
C LYS A 304 11.47 -7.44 23.15
N SER A 305 11.71 -6.34 23.83
CA SER A 305 11.12 -6.10 25.15
C SER A 305 9.64 -5.76 25.00
N ARG A 306 8.79 -6.73 25.29
CA ARG A 306 7.34 -6.56 25.31
C ARG A 306 6.91 -6.25 26.74
N LEU A 307 6.20 -5.15 26.92
CA LEU A 307 5.52 -4.87 28.18
C LEU A 307 4.39 -5.88 28.36
N SER A 308 4.25 -6.43 29.55
CA SER A 308 3.16 -7.35 29.88
C SER A 308 1.81 -6.63 29.92
N GLU A 309 0.71 -7.36 29.72
CA GLU A 309 -0.65 -6.80 29.79
C GLU A 309 -0.94 -6.19 31.19
N GLU A 310 -0.43 -6.81 32.23
CA GLU A 310 -0.56 -6.28 33.61
C GLU A 310 0.07 -4.91 33.72
N LYS A 311 1.28 -4.71 33.17
CA LYS A 311 1.98 -3.43 33.21
C LYS A 311 1.34 -2.38 32.32
N LEU A 312 0.79 -2.76 31.17
CA LEU A 312 0.02 -1.87 30.30
C LEU A 312 -1.26 -1.39 30.99
N ASN A 313 -1.95 -2.27 31.71
CA ASN A 313 -3.15 -1.93 32.50
C ASN A 313 -2.80 -1.03 33.70
N GLU A 314 -1.70 -1.30 34.41
CA GLU A 314 -1.22 -0.45 35.51
C GLU A 314 -0.96 0.98 35.04
N MET A 315 -0.42 1.15 33.85
CA MET A 315 -0.12 2.43 33.23
C MET A 315 -1.32 3.05 32.49
N GLU A 316 -2.48 2.38 32.46
CA GLU A 316 -3.67 2.82 31.72
C GLU A 316 -3.38 3.10 30.23
N ILE A 317 -2.57 2.27 29.58
CA ILE A 317 -2.20 2.42 28.17
C ILE A 317 -3.37 2.01 27.29
N ALA A 318 -3.78 2.89 26.37
CA ALA A 318 -4.90 2.67 25.47
C ALA A 318 -4.48 2.16 24.08
N SER A 319 -3.27 2.46 23.62
CA SER A 319 -2.72 2.04 22.33
C SER A 319 -1.63 0.98 22.48
N ASP A 320 -1.30 0.26 21.38
CA ASP A 320 -0.22 -0.74 21.42
C ASP A 320 1.16 -0.09 21.39
N VAL A 321 1.62 0.38 22.55
CA VAL A 321 2.96 0.98 22.71
C VAL A 321 4.10 0.01 22.43
N ASN A 322 3.84 -1.31 22.45
CA ASN A 322 4.84 -2.30 22.07
C ASN A 322 5.23 -2.16 20.59
N LEU A 323 4.31 -1.69 19.72
CA LEU A 323 4.65 -1.34 18.34
C LEU A 323 5.68 -0.22 18.27
N PHE A 324 5.51 0.84 19.07
CA PHE A 324 6.47 1.94 19.13
C PHE A 324 7.83 1.50 19.67
N LEU A 325 7.85 0.72 20.73
CA LEU A 325 9.11 0.25 21.33
C LEU A 325 9.92 -0.67 20.41
N ASN A 326 9.27 -1.33 19.45
CA ASN A 326 9.91 -2.30 18.54
C ASN A 326 9.98 -1.85 17.08
N CYS A 327 9.37 -0.72 16.71
CA CYS A 327 9.44 -0.25 15.32
C CYS A 327 10.83 0.31 14.97
N SER A 328 11.18 0.24 13.70
CA SER A 328 12.45 0.79 13.19
C SER A 328 12.39 2.30 12.95
N THR A 329 11.19 2.83 12.71
CA THR A 329 10.96 4.24 12.39
C THR A 329 9.58 4.64 12.87
N PHE A 330 9.43 5.88 13.33
CA PHE A 330 8.14 6.44 13.70
C PHE A 330 7.99 7.87 13.14
N CYS A 331 6.75 8.27 12.90
CA CYS A 331 6.39 9.57 12.34
C CYS A 331 5.31 10.22 13.22
N ARG A 332 5.45 11.50 13.52
CA ARG A 332 4.40 12.28 14.18
C ARG A 332 3.34 12.68 13.14
N VAL A 333 2.19 12.04 13.17
CA VAL A 333 1.12 12.28 12.19
C VAL A 333 0.26 13.48 12.57
N SER A 334 -0.03 13.63 13.87
CA SER A 334 -0.81 14.74 14.42
C SER A 334 -0.28 15.16 15.79
N ALA A 335 -0.94 16.14 16.41
CA ALA A 335 -0.64 16.52 17.79
C ALA A 335 -0.77 15.34 18.77
N ASP A 336 -1.66 14.39 18.47
CA ASP A 336 -2.08 13.35 19.40
C ASP A 336 -1.61 11.95 19.02
N MET A 337 -0.97 11.76 17.83
CA MET A 337 -0.72 10.44 17.28
C MET A 337 0.64 10.29 16.60
N LEU A 338 1.30 9.18 16.91
CA LEU A 338 2.45 8.64 16.18
C LEU A 338 2.00 7.48 15.29
N CYS A 339 2.63 7.36 14.14
CA CYS A 339 2.55 6.20 13.26
C CYS A 339 3.88 5.45 13.33
N CYS A 340 3.83 4.16 13.60
CA CYS A 340 4.99 3.28 13.70
C CYS A 340 5.20 2.52 12.40
N PHE A 341 6.44 2.46 11.94
CA PHE A 341 6.82 1.78 10.71
C PHE A 341 7.91 0.77 10.97
N GLU A 342 7.86 -0.32 10.25
CA GLU A 342 8.95 -1.26 10.15
C GLU A 342 9.54 -1.22 8.73
N ALA A 343 10.85 -1.02 8.65
CA ALA A 343 11.59 -1.03 7.39
C ALA A 343 12.32 -2.36 7.25
N SER A 344 11.86 -3.18 6.31
CA SER A 344 12.50 -4.45 6.00
C SER A 344 13.57 -4.26 4.93
N VAL A 345 14.66 -4.99 5.03
CA VAL A 345 15.75 -4.94 4.05
C VAL A 345 15.75 -6.23 3.25
N LEU A 346 15.69 -6.12 1.92
CA LEU A 346 15.91 -7.26 1.04
C LEU A 346 17.38 -7.70 1.10
N PRO A 347 17.69 -9.00 1.11
CA PRO A 347 19.04 -9.50 1.02
C PRO A 347 19.78 -9.02 -0.23
N GLU A 348 21.11 -9.18 -0.27
CA GLU A 348 21.86 -8.83 -1.46
C GLU A 348 21.63 -9.86 -2.57
N ALA A 349 20.98 -9.41 -3.64
CA ALA A 349 20.69 -10.18 -4.84
C ALA A 349 20.42 -9.23 -6.02
N LYS A 350 20.15 -9.79 -7.19
CA LYS A 350 19.71 -9.03 -8.37
C LYS A 350 18.17 -9.08 -8.43
N TYR A 351 17.55 -7.90 -8.42
CA TYR A 351 16.11 -7.72 -8.46
C TYR A 351 15.68 -6.95 -9.71
N ILE A 352 14.78 -7.50 -10.49
CA ILE A 352 14.16 -6.83 -11.63
C ILE A 352 12.76 -6.42 -11.23
N VAL A 353 12.52 -5.12 -11.08
CA VAL A 353 11.24 -4.58 -10.61
C VAL A 353 10.49 -3.96 -11.79
N MET A 354 9.26 -4.38 -12.02
CA MET A 354 8.43 -3.93 -13.13
C MET A 354 7.15 -3.28 -12.62
N SER A 355 7.08 -1.94 -12.60
CA SER A 355 5.87 -1.21 -12.16
C SER A 355 5.72 0.13 -12.88
N ALA A 356 4.50 0.68 -12.86
CA ALA A 356 4.21 2.02 -13.37
C ALA A 356 4.61 3.13 -12.39
N THR A 357 4.67 2.83 -11.11
CA THR A 357 4.83 3.80 -10.02
C THR A 357 6.27 3.93 -9.52
N LEU A 358 7.22 3.23 -10.15
CA LEU A 358 8.62 3.24 -9.75
C LEU A 358 9.19 4.66 -9.69
N ASN A 359 9.90 4.93 -8.62
CA ASN A 359 10.66 6.16 -8.42
C ASN A 359 12.09 5.80 -8.03
N ARG A 360 13.03 5.99 -8.94
CA ARG A 360 14.44 5.67 -8.76
C ARG A 360 15.03 6.30 -7.51
N ARG A 361 14.72 7.58 -7.25
CA ARG A 361 15.24 8.30 -6.08
C ARG A 361 14.82 7.65 -4.77
N LEU A 362 13.56 7.19 -4.66
CA LEU A 362 13.10 6.47 -3.46
C LEU A 362 13.86 5.16 -3.27
N TYR A 363 14.19 4.44 -4.34
CA TYR A 363 15.02 3.23 -4.24
C TYR A 363 16.45 3.57 -3.83
N GLU A 364 17.05 4.64 -4.36
CA GLU A 364 18.39 5.11 -3.98
C GLU A 364 18.45 5.51 -2.50
N ASP A 365 17.42 6.21 -2.02
CA ASP A 365 17.32 6.63 -0.61
C ASP A 365 17.07 5.43 0.32
N TYR A 366 16.21 4.50 -0.07
CA TYR A 366 15.86 3.33 0.76
C TYR A 366 16.97 2.29 0.80
N PHE A 367 17.59 2.00 -0.34
CA PHE A 367 18.65 1.00 -0.50
C PHE A 367 20.03 1.68 -0.66
N ALA A 368 20.33 2.64 0.17
CA ALA A 368 21.59 3.39 0.09
C ALA A 368 22.82 2.47 -0.08
N GLY A 369 23.68 2.77 -1.02
CA GLY A 369 24.87 1.99 -1.35
C GLY A 369 24.66 0.81 -2.31
N ARG A 370 23.41 0.45 -2.67
CA ARG A 370 23.14 -0.58 -3.68
C ARG A 370 23.15 0.00 -5.10
N TYR A 371 23.46 -0.86 -6.05
CA TYR A 371 23.36 -0.49 -7.46
C TYR A 371 21.91 -0.41 -7.90
N ILE A 372 21.51 0.71 -8.51
CA ILE A 372 20.17 0.93 -9.05
C ILE A 372 20.27 1.42 -10.48
N LYS A 373 19.64 0.70 -11.39
CA LYS A 373 19.55 1.06 -12.81
C LYS A 373 18.09 1.17 -13.22
N GLU A 374 17.68 2.33 -13.70
CA GLU A 374 16.36 2.54 -14.25
C GLU A 374 16.37 2.39 -15.78
N TYR A 375 15.35 1.72 -16.30
CA TYR A 375 15.03 1.64 -17.71
C TYR A 375 13.73 2.42 -17.96
N PRO A 376 13.84 3.66 -18.46
CA PRO A 376 12.66 4.44 -18.80
C PRO A 376 11.99 3.85 -20.04
N VAL A 377 10.70 3.59 -19.94
CA VAL A 377 9.88 3.09 -21.05
C VAL A 377 8.92 4.20 -21.46
N LYS A 378 8.83 4.46 -22.76
CA LYS A 378 7.87 5.42 -23.31
C LYS A 378 6.44 5.01 -22.99
N THR A 379 5.54 5.97 -22.95
CA THR A 379 4.12 5.74 -22.68
C THR A 379 3.42 5.29 -23.96
N ALA A 380 2.65 4.21 -23.90
CA ALA A 380 1.78 3.83 -25.01
C ALA A 380 0.57 4.77 -25.07
N LYS A 381 0.16 5.12 -26.28
CA LYS A 381 -1.03 5.96 -26.48
C LYS A 381 -2.27 5.20 -26.00
N TYR A 382 -3.04 5.82 -25.11
CA TYR A 382 -4.34 5.26 -24.70
C TYR A 382 -5.29 5.21 -25.89
N GLN A 383 -5.99 4.07 -26.01
CA GLN A 383 -7.10 3.94 -26.95
C GLN A 383 -8.38 4.42 -26.24
N GLY A 384 -9.07 5.38 -26.84
CA GLY A 384 -10.31 5.95 -26.31
C GLY A 384 -10.17 7.29 -25.62
N LYS A 385 -11.26 7.77 -25.03
CA LYS A 385 -11.34 9.02 -24.30
C LYS A 385 -11.32 8.76 -22.80
N LEU A 386 -10.43 9.45 -22.08
CA LEU A 386 -10.48 9.49 -20.62
C LEU A 386 -11.41 10.64 -20.23
N ILE A 387 -12.52 10.30 -19.56
CA ILE A 387 -13.49 11.28 -19.08
C ILE A 387 -13.48 11.22 -17.56
N GLN A 388 -13.19 12.33 -16.89
CA GLN A 388 -13.20 12.42 -15.44
C GLN A 388 -14.36 13.31 -14.99
N TYR A 389 -15.25 12.75 -14.16
CA TYR A 389 -16.36 13.45 -13.53
C TYR A 389 -15.98 13.89 -12.11
N TYR A 390 -16.07 15.19 -11.81
CA TYR A 390 -15.65 15.75 -10.50
C TYR A 390 -16.81 16.18 -9.62
N TYR A 391 -18.05 16.03 -10.06
CA TYR A 391 -19.21 16.58 -9.36
C TYR A 391 -19.38 16.04 -7.94
N TYR A 392 -18.98 14.79 -7.72
CA TYR A 392 -19.17 14.12 -6.44
C TYR A 392 -17.96 13.31 -6.05
N ALA A 393 -17.68 13.27 -4.73
CA ALA A 393 -16.70 12.34 -4.20
C ALA A 393 -17.24 10.90 -4.33
N THR A 394 -16.60 10.10 -5.16
CA THR A 394 -16.89 8.66 -5.30
C THR A 394 -16.14 7.82 -4.26
N SER A 395 -15.64 8.43 -3.19
CA SER A 395 -15.10 7.73 -2.04
C SER A 395 -16.18 6.89 -1.36
N ARG A 396 -15.79 5.86 -0.60
CA ARG A 396 -16.73 4.99 0.13
C ARG A 396 -17.72 5.79 0.97
N ALA A 397 -17.24 6.75 1.75
CA ALA A 397 -18.09 7.64 2.55
C ALA A 397 -18.96 8.58 1.70
N GLY A 398 -18.47 8.99 0.52
CA GLY A 398 -19.25 9.80 -0.43
C GLY A 398 -20.43 9.04 -1.02
N LEU A 399 -20.19 7.78 -1.41
CA LEU A 399 -21.23 6.88 -1.96
C LEU A 399 -22.25 6.46 -0.90
N GLU A 400 -21.83 6.29 0.36
CA GLU A 400 -22.74 6.02 1.48
C GLU A 400 -23.71 7.16 1.75
N LYS A 401 -23.24 8.40 1.63
CA LYS A 401 -24.08 9.60 1.81
C LYS A 401 -24.98 9.91 0.63
N ARG A 402 -24.64 9.42 -0.56
CA ARG A 402 -25.32 9.75 -1.83
C ARG A 402 -25.38 8.52 -2.74
N PRO A 403 -26.24 7.54 -2.42
CA PRO A 403 -26.35 6.31 -3.23
C PRO A 403 -26.84 6.57 -4.67
N GLU A 404 -27.49 7.72 -4.91
CA GLU A 404 -27.91 8.15 -6.25
C GLU A 404 -26.73 8.32 -7.25
N ILE A 405 -25.52 8.54 -6.75
CA ILE A 405 -24.31 8.62 -7.60
C ILE A 405 -24.09 7.31 -8.35
N LEU A 406 -24.32 6.17 -7.72
CA LEU A 406 -24.17 4.85 -8.36
C LEU A 406 -25.15 4.70 -9.55
N LYS A 407 -26.38 5.21 -9.40
CA LYS A 407 -27.37 5.20 -10.50
C LYS A 407 -26.92 6.08 -11.67
N ALA A 408 -26.33 7.25 -11.37
CA ALA A 408 -25.77 8.13 -12.39
C ALA A 408 -24.57 7.50 -13.10
N VAL A 409 -23.65 6.87 -12.36
CA VAL A 409 -22.50 6.14 -12.93
C VAL A 409 -22.97 5.04 -13.87
N ARG A 410 -23.95 4.21 -13.46
CA ARG A 410 -24.52 3.17 -14.33
C ARG A 410 -25.12 3.72 -15.62
N ARG A 411 -25.88 4.81 -15.53
CA ARG A 411 -26.46 5.45 -16.71
C ARG A 411 -25.39 5.92 -17.69
N ILE A 412 -24.27 6.45 -17.18
CA ILE A 412 -23.15 6.92 -18.01
C ILE A 412 -22.37 5.75 -18.61
N CYS A 413 -22.10 4.71 -17.81
CA CYS A 413 -21.29 3.57 -18.24
C CYS A 413 -22.06 2.58 -19.14
N GLY A 414 -23.40 2.53 -19.02
CA GLY A 414 -24.20 1.57 -19.77
C GLY A 414 -23.77 0.12 -19.48
N GLU A 415 -23.36 -0.60 -20.51
CA GLU A 415 -22.88 -1.98 -20.43
C GLU A 415 -21.37 -2.09 -20.13
N LEU A 416 -20.65 -0.97 -20.04
CA LEU A 416 -19.23 -0.99 -19.74
C LEU A 416 -18.96 -1.51 -18.33
N PRO A 417 -17.87 -2.25 -18.11
CA PRO A 417 -17.50 -2.76 -16.80
C PRO A 417 -17.22 -1.60 -15.83
N ILE A 418 -17.77 -1.70 -14.63
CA ILE A 418 -17.63 -0.70 -13.56
C ILE A 418 -16.74 -1.27 -12.48
N ILE A 419 -15.64 -0.58 -12.15
CA ILE A 419 -14.79 -0.89 -11.01
C ILE A 419 -15.28 -0.07 -9.82
N THR A 420 -15.70 -0.75 -8.74
CA THR A 420 -16.24 -0.13 -7.54
C THR A 420 -15.76 -0.84 -6.27
N PHE A 421 -16.15 -0.32 -5.09
CA PHE A 421 -15.86 -1.00 -3.83
C PHE A 421 -16.67 -2.29 -3.70
N LYS A 422 -16.10 -3.35 -3.12
CA LYS A 422 -16.72 -4.67 -2.93
C LYS A 422 -18.14 -4.61 -2.33
N LYS A 423 -18.41 -3.65 -1.44
CA LYS A 423 -19.74 -3.40 -0.86
C LYS A 423 -20.82 -3.09 -1.91
N TYR A 424 -20.44 -2.50 -3.04
CA TYR A 424 -21.32 -2.05 -4.11
C TYR A 424 -21.30 -2.96 -5.35
N ASP A 425 -20.52 -4.03 -5.31
CA ASP A 425 -20.35 -4.99 -6.41
C ASP A 425 -21.67 -5.75 -6.71
N ARG A 426 -22.47 -6.03 -5.67
CA ARG A 426 -23.75 -6.75 -5.78
C ARG A 426 -24.94 -5.87 -6.18
N TRP A 427 -24.77 -4.59 -6.40
CA TRP A 427 -25.85 -3.70 -6.88
C TRP A 427 -26.11 -3.86 -8.39
N GLY A 428 -25.64 -4.94 -8.99
CA GLY A 428 -25.76 -5.32 -10.39
C GLY A 428 -26.77 -6.43 -10.69
N GLY A 429 -27.40 -7.02 -9.71
CA GLY A 429 -28.38 -8.07 -9.89
C GLY A 429 -29.81 -7.53 -9.69
N ASN A 430 -30.43 -7.13 -10.73
CA ASN A 430 -31.74 -7.29 -11.34
C ASN A 430 -31.86 -6.32 -12.48
#